data_b83606c05353683b3b8cde923965dbb8
#
_entry.id   b83606c05353683b3b8cde923965dbb8
#
_cell.length_a   1.000
_cell.length_b   1.000
_cell.length_c   1.000
_cell.angle_alpha   90.00
_cell.angle_beta   90.00
_cell.angle_gamma   90.00
#
_symmetry.space_group_name_H-M   'P 1'
#
loop_
_entity.id
_entity.type
_entity.pdbx_description
1 polymer ?
#
loop_
_entity_poly.entity_id
_entity_poly.type
_entity_poly.pdbx_seq_one_letter_code
_entity_poly.pdbx_strand_id
1 'polypeptide(L)'
;MRQSYSLFELNEYVRRVISLNFPEPIWVNCEISQIKEVKGNVYLDLIYHNEDTGEITAQISANIWYKSFLFLKNKLGEILPSILKEGIHVLLKVQVEFNERYGL
;
A
#
# COMPACT_ATOMS: atom_id res chain seq x y z
N MET A 1 -19.74 -22.22 -16.90
CA MET A 1 -18.95 -20.97 -16.76
C MET A 1 -19.83 -19.79 -17.15
N ARG A 2 -19.81 -18.74 -16.35
CA ARG A 2 -20.54 -17.50 -16.69
C ARG A 2 -19.79 -16.76 -17.80
N GLN A 3 -20.54 -16.23 -18.76
CA GLN A 3 -19.96 -15.46 -19.86
C GLN A 3 -19.74 -13.98 -19.50
N SER A 4 -20.42 -13.50 -18.47
CA SER A 4 -20.27 -12.12 -18.04
C SER A 4 -20.45 -11.97 -16.53
N TYR A 5 -19.84 -10.93 -15.99
CA TYR A 5 -19.95 -10.54 -14.60
C TYR A 5 -20.29 -9.06 -14.54
N SER A 6 -21.05 -8.66 -13.53
CA SER A 6 -21.09 -7.24 -13.21
C SER A 6 -19.71 -6.84 -12.68
N LEU A 7 -19.37 -5.55 -12.74
CA LEU A 7 -18.11 -5.08 -12.18
C LEU A 7 -18.03 -5.39 -10.68
N PHE A 8 -19.15 -5.26 -9.97
CA PHE A 8 -19.19 -5.59 -8.54
C PHE A 8 -18.85 -7.06 -8.30
N GLU A 9 -19.46 -7.96 -9.09
CA GLU A 9 -19.19 -9.40 -8.96
C GLU A 9 -17.71 -9.73 -9.23
N LEU A 10 -17.13 -9.12 -10.27
CA LEU A 10 -15.72 -9.30 -10.57
C LEU A 10 -14.84 -8.83 -9.41
N ASN A 11 -15.10 -7.62 -8.93
CA ASN A 11 -14.30 -7.05 -7.85
C ASN A 11 -14.44 -7.85 -6.55
N GLU A 12 -15.62 -8.37 -6.25
CA GLU A 12 -15.82 -9.23 -5.09
C GLU A 12 -15.03 -10.53 -5.22
N TYR A 13 -15.00 -11.12 -6.41
CA TYR A 13 -14.20 -12.31 -6.67
C TYR A 13 -12.71 -12.03 -6.47
N VAL A 14 -12.22 -10.91 -7.02
CA VAL A 14 -10.81 -10.51 -6.86
C VAL A 14 -10.49 -10.29 -5.38
N ARG A 15 -11.39 -9.65 -4.64
CA ARG A 15 -11.19 -9.45 -3.19
C ARG A 15 -11.04 -10.78 -2.47
N ARG A 16 -11.85 -11.77 -2.79
CA ARG A 16 -11.76 -13.12 -2.17
C ARG A 16 -10.43 -13.80 -2.49
N VAL A 17 -10.01 -13.73 -3.75
CA VAL A 17 -8.73 -14.32 -4.17
C VAL A 17 -7.57 -13.68 -3.41
N ILE A 18 -7.56 -12.36 -3.28
CA ILE A 18 -6.52 -11.64 -2.56
C ILE A 18 -6.55 -12.02 -1.08
N SER A 19 -7.72 -12.04 -0.44
CA SER A 19 -7.85 -12.39 0.97
C SER A 19 -7.34 -13.80 1.27
N LEU A 20 -7.60 -14.75 0.36
CA LEU A 20 -7.15 -16.13 0.54
C LEU A 20 -5.65 -16.27 0.38
N ASN A 21 -5.03 -15.47 -0.48
CA ASN A 21 -3.60 -15.56 -0.76
C ASN A 21 -2.74 -14.66 0.14
N PHE A 22 -3.33 -13.63 0.74
CA PHE A 22 -2.65 -12.71 1.65
C PHE A 22 -3.42 -12.57 2.96
N PRO A 23 -3.58 -13.69 3.73
CA PRO A 23 -4.34 -13.63 4.99
C PRO A 23 -3.61 -12.85 6.08
N GLU A 24 -2.29 -12.68 5.96
CA GLU A 24 -1.47 -11.99 6.94
C GLU A 24 -0.67 -10.87 6.30
N PRO A 25 -0.28 -9.85 7.08
CA PRO A 25 0.60 -8.80 6.58
C PRO A 25 1.92 -9.35 6.05
N ILE A 26 2.46 -8.71 5.03
CA ILE A 26 3.73 -9.09 4.41
C ILE A 26 4.70 -7.91 4.42
N TRP A 27 5.99 -8.22 4.38
CA TRP A 27 7.03 -7.20 4.26
C TRP A 27 7.27 -6.87 2.79
N VAL A 28 7.30 -5.58 2.47
CA VAL A 28 7.52 -5.08 1.12
C VAL A 28 8.70 -4.12 1.12
N ASN A 29 9.63 -4.36 0.22
CA ASN A 29 10.81 -3.54 0.00
C ASN A 29 10.50 -2.56 -1.14
N CYS A 30 10.54 -1.27 -0.87
CA CYS A 30 10.14 -0.26 -1.85
C CYS A 30 10.73 1.10 -1.52
N GLU A 31 10.51 2.05 -2.42
CA GLU A 31 10.83 3.45 -2.20
C GLU A 31 9.52 4.25 -2.14
N ILE A 32 9.46 5.23 -1.27
CA ILE A 32 8.33 6.17 -1.22
C ILE A 32 8.61 7.27 -2.24
N SER A 33 7.80 7.31 -3.31
CA SER A 33 7.95 8.34 -4.33
C SER A 33 7.15 9.59 -4.00
N GLN A 34 5.98 9.43 -3.38
CA GLN A 34 5.14 10.54 -2.96
C GLN A 34 4.47 10.20 -1.64
N ILE A 35 4.23 11.22 -0.83
CA ILE A 35 3.52 11.10 0.43
C ILE A 35 2.61 12.31 0.61
N LYS A 36 1.38 12.07 1.05
CA LYS A 36 0.39 13.11 1.30
C LYS A 36 -0.42 12.77 2.53
N GLU A 37 -0.57 13.73 3.43
CA GLU A 37 -1.42 13.58 4.62
C GLU A 37 -2.70 14.37 4.41
N VAL A 38 -3.85 13.71 4.59
CA VAL A 38 -5.17 14.34 4.49
C VAL A 38 -6.02 13.87 5.66
N LYS A 39 -6.40 14.79 6.53
CA LYS A 39 -7.25 14.53 7.70
C LYS A 39 -6.73 13.39 8.58
N GLY A 40 -5.41 13.34 8.77
CA GLY A 40 -4.76 12.32 9.59
C GLY A 40 -4.50 10.99 8.90
N ASN A 41 -4.99 10.81 7.69
CA ASN A 41 -4.66 9.63 6.88
C ASN A 41 -3.47 9.94 5.97
N VAL A 42 -2.59 8.99 5.79
CA VAL A 42 -1.40 9.15 4.94
C VAL A 42 -1.58 8.33 3.68
N TYR A 43 -1.34 8.96 2.53
CA TYR A 43 -1.40 8.33 1.22
C TYR A 43 0.00 8.29 0.63
N LEU A 44 0.42 7.11 0.20
CA LEU A 44 1.76 6.88 -0.31
C LEU A 44 1.70 6.37 -1.74
N ASP A 45 2.64 6.81 -2.57
CA ASP A 45 2.95 6.12 -3.83
C ASP A 45 4.27 5.39 -3.61
N LEU A 46 4.23 4.08 -3.82
CA LEU A 46 5.38 3.20 -3.63
C LEU A 46 5.89 2.75 -4.99
N ILE A 47 7.21 2.76 -5.16
CA ILE A 47 7.84 2.34 -6.40
C ILE A 47 9.00 1.39 -6.10
N TYR A 48 9.40 0.67 -7.12
CA TYR A 48 10.60 -0.15 -7.09
C TYR A 48 11.41 0.09 -8.35
N HIS A 49 12.68 0.43 -8.18
CA HIS A 49 13.60 0.64 -9.29
C HIS A 49 14.36 -0.65 -9.59
N ASN A 50 14.60 -0.91 -10.88
CA ASN A 50 15.57 -1.90 -11.27
C ASN A 50 16.96 -1.38 -10.90
N GLU A 51 17.74 -2.17 -10.18
CA GLU A 51 19.05 -1.76 -9.69
C GLU A 51 20.06 -1.51 -10.81
N ASP A 52 19.93 -2.24 -11.91
CA ASP A 52 20.88 -2.13 -13.02
C ASP A 52 20.57 -0.96 -13.95
N THR A 53 19.30 -0.69 -14.23
CA THR A 53 18.89 0.34 -15.18
C THR A 53 18.37 1.62 -14.54
N GLY A 54 17.96 1.55 -13.28
CA GLY A 54 17.33 2.67 -12.60
C GLY A 54 15.87 2.91 -13.01
N GLU A 55 15.31 2.07 -13.89
CA GLU A 55 13.92 2.22 -14.32
C GLU A 55 12.95 1.78 -13.26
N ILE A 56 11.80 2.47 -13.19
CA ILE A 56 10.71 2.07 -12.31
C ILE A 56 10.04 0.83 -12.90
N THR A 57 10.12 -0.29 -12.18
CA THR A 57 9.57 -1.57 -12.63
C THR A 57 8.29 -1.96 -11.93
N ALA A 58 7.94 -1.26 -10.84
CA ALA A 58 6.69 -1.50 -10.12
C ALA A 58 6.23 -0.22 -9.45
N GLN A 59 4.92 -0.05 -9.37
CA GLN A 59 4.32 1.09 -8.70
C GLN A 59 2.96 0.68 -8.15
N ILE A 60 2.66 1.11 -6.93
CA ILE A 60 1.36 0.87 -6.30
C ILE A 60 1.07 1.98 -5.29
N SER A 61 -0.21 2.28 -5.10
CA SER A 61 -0.66 3.19 -4.05
C SER A 61 -0.89 2.43 -2.76
N ALA A 62 -0.54 3.05 -1.65
CA ALA A 62 -0.76 2.51 -0.32
C ALA A 62 -1.30 3.62 0.59
N ASN A 63 -1.82 3.23 1.73
CA ASN A 63 -2.27 4.20 2.70
C ASN A 63 -2.04 3.72 4.12
N ILE A 64 -1.92 4.70 5.02
CA ILE A 64 -1.87 4.46 6.47
C ILE A 64 -3.07 5.20 7.03
N TRP A 65 -4.04 4.44 7.54
CA TRP A 65 -5.25 5.03 8.10
C TRP A 65 -4.96 5.77 9.40
N TYR A 66 -5.80 6.71 9.74
CA TYR A 66 -5.66 7.62 10.88
C TYR A 66 -5.22 6.92 12.18
N LYS A 67 -5.89 5.83 12.54
CA LYS A 67 -5.56 5.13 13.80
C LYS A 67 -4.17 4.50 13.76
N SER A 68 -3.81 3.89 12.65
CA SER A 68 -2.49 3.29 12.48
C SER A 68 -1.39 4.35 12.46
N PHE A 69 -1.65 5.49 11.81
CA PHE A 69 -0.72 6.59 11.77
C PHE A 69 -0.48 7.19 13.15
N LEU A 70 -1.56 7.35 13.91
CA LEU A 70 -1.47 7.84 15.29
C LEU A 70 -0.64 6.89 16.16
N PHE A 71 -0.84 5.58 15.99
CA PHE A 71 -0.06 4.56 16.69
C PHE A 71 1.44 4.67 16.32
N LEU A 72 1.75 4.86 15.04
CA LEU A 72 3.12 5.03 14.58
C LEU A 72 3.77 6.29 15.15
N LYS A 73 3.03 7.40 15.19
CA LYS A 73 3.52 8.64 15.79
C LYS A 73 3.90 8.44 17.25
N ASN A 74 3.04 7.74 18.01
CA ASN A 74 3.29 7.49 19.43
C ASN A 74 4.47 6.54 19.64
N LYS A 75 4.61 5.54 18.76
CA LYS A 75 5.66 4.52 18.89
C LYS A 75 7.03 5.03 18.42
N LEU A 76 7.08 5.74 17.31
CA LEU A 76 8.33 6.15 16.68
C LEU A 76 8.73 7.60 16.99
N GLY A 77 7.77 8.44 17.37
CA GLY A 77 8.05 9.82 17.74
C GLY A 77 8.77 10.60 16.66
N GLU A 78 9.87 11.22 17.01
CA GLU A 78 10.65 12.10 16.11
C GLU A 78 11.34 11.36 14.97
N ILE A 79 11.48 10.03 15.06
CA ILE A 79 12.09 9.23 13.99
C ILE A 79 11.16 9.12 12.78
N LEU A 80 9.84 9.17 13.01
CA LEU A 80 8.86 8.94 11.96
C LEU A 80 9.02 9.84 10.73
N PRO A 81 9.22 11.16 10.86
CA PRO A 81 9.41 12.02 9.68
C PRO A 81 10.63 11.69 8.85
N SER A 82 11.66 11.07 9.44
CA SER A 82 12.85 10.67 8.69
C SER A 82 12.68 9.37 7.93
N ILE A 83 11.66 8.58 8.29
CA ILE A 83 11.34 7.30 7.64
C ILE A 83 10.24 7.50 6.60
N LEU A 84 9.19 8.24 6.95
CA LEU A 84 8.07 8.51 6.05
C LEU A 84 8.29 9.83 5.33
N LYS A 85 9.13 9.80 4.30
CA LYS A 85 9.35 10.95 3.41
C LYS A 85 9.69 10.49 2.01
N GLU A 86 9.53 11.37 1.06
CA GLU A 86 9.81 11.09 -0.34
C GLU A 86 11.29 10.77 -0.55
N GLY A 87 11.54 9.83 -1.44
CA GLY A 87 12.89 9.43 -1.82
C GLY A 87 13.55 8.40 -0.90
N ILE A 88 12.89 7.99 0.16
CA ILE A 88 13.44 7.04 1.12
C ILE A 88 13.07 5.61 0.74
N HIS A 89 14.08 4.75 0.75
CA HIS A 89 13.91 3.31 0.58
C HIS A 89 13.52 2.69 1.93
N VAL A 90 12.43 1.93 1.95
CA VAL A 90 11.86 1.40 3.18
C VAL A 90 11.46 -0.05 3.04
N LEU A 91 11.41 -0.72 4.19
CA LEU A 91 10.81 -2.03 4.33
C LEU A 91 9.53 -1.87 5.14
N LEU A 92 8.40 -2.07 4.49
CA LEU A 92 7.07 -1.87 5.10
C LEU A 92 6.36 -3.19 5.30
N LYS A 93 5.77 -3.36 6.48
CA LYS A 93 4.86 -4.47 6.72
C LYS A 93 3.45 -3.98 6.39
N VAL A 94 2.85 -4.57 5.36
CA VAL A 94 1.59 -4.09 4.81
C VAL A 94 0.55 -5.21 4.76
N GLN A 95 -0.71 -4.82 4.90
CA GLN A 95 -1.84 -5.69 4.63
C GLN A 95 -2.27 -5.45 3.18
N VAL A 96 -2.33 -6.53 2.41
CA VAL A 96 -2.81 -6.44 1.03
C VAL A 96 -4.33 -6.60 1.05
N GLU A 97 -5.03 -5.57 0.59
CA GLU A 97 -6.48 -5.55 0.57
C GLU A 97 -6.99 -5.07 -0.78
N PHE A 98 -8.15 -5.57 -1.15
CA PHE A 98 -8.86 -5.11 -2.33
C PHE A 98 -10.27 -4.73 -1.93
N ASN A 99 -10.70 -3.52 -2.30
CA ASN A 99 -12.02 -3.03 -2.01
C ASN A 99 -12.88 -3.13 -3.28
N GLU A 100 -14.05 -3.74 -3.19
CA GLU A 100 -14.91 -3.96 -4.36
C GLU A 100 -15.42 -2.66 -4.98
N ARG A 101 -15.31 -1.55 -4.26
CA ARG A 101 -15.70 -0.23 -4.76
C ARG A 101 -14.52 0.54 -5.36
N TYR A 102 -13.34 0.47 -4.74
CA TYR A 102 -12.19 1.31 -5.09
C TYR A 102 -10.99 0.55 -5.65
N GLY A 103 -10.98 -0.79 -5.57
CA GLY A 103 -9.85 -1.60 -5.99
C GLY A 103 -8.78 -1.73 -4.91
N LEU A 104 -7.55 -1.94 -5.34
CA LEU A 104 -6.39 -2.08 -4.44
C LEU A 104 -6.08 -0.79 -3.72
#